data_aa2c05b53cf8ed0d9f48a2d45554e1a8
#
_entry.id   aa2c05b53cf8ed0d9f48a2d45554e1a8
#
_cell.length_a   1.000
_cell.length_b   1.000
_cell.length_c   1.000
_cell.angle_alpha   90.00
_cell.angle_beta   90.00
_cell.angle_gamma   90.00
#
_symmetry.space_group_name_H-M   'P 1'
#
loop_
_entity.id
_entity.type
_entity.pdbx_description
1 polymer ?
#
loop_
_entity_poly.entity_id
_entity_poly.type
_entity_poly.pdbx_seq_one_letter_code
_entity_poly.pdbx_strand_id
1 'polypeptide(L)'
;MIYETVAAVDLGSNSFRLQVGRVVDDQIYTLDSMKEPVRLASGLTADKRLDDAAQMRALDALRRFGERLGGLDRGAVRVVATNTLRVAKNAPEFLPLAEEALGFPIEIIAGREEARLIYIGASHSLPMVTHKRLVIDIGGGSTEFIIGKRHDPQLMESLYMGCVSYTLRFFPDRKIDKKRLRDAQIAAAKEIELIAHDYQRLGWKEAVGSSGSARAIADVLELNGLNPNGESGITREGLDKLCALLIRAGSAEALDLPGVKGDRLPVLPGGIAIMSAIFEELGIERMTYADGALRLGVLYDLLGRFHHHDMRDSTVAQFRRRYQVEAEQAERVETTALSALTQLAEGSPAEADVHFLGWATRLHEIGISIAHNAYHKHGAYILTFADMPGFSKKDQARLAMLVLGHRGKLEKLGALPAVD
;
A
#
# COMPACT_ATOMS: atom_id res chain seq x y z
N MET A 1 -21.40 -6.56 -12.51
CA MET A 1 -22.31 -5.51 -11.96
C MET A 1 -21.50 -4.23 -11.83
N ILE A 2 -21.96 -3.11 -12.35
CA ILE A 2 -21.31 -1.81 -12.15
C ILE A 2 -22.01 -1.18 -10.93
N TYR A 3 -21.26 -0.90 -9.87
CA TYR A 3 -21.78 -0.24 -8.68
C TYR A 3 -21.75 1.28 -8.88
N GLU A 4 -22.87 1.97 -8.62
CA GLU A 4 -22.92 3.44 -8.66
C GLU A 4 -22.15 4.08 -7.48
N THR A 5 -22.02 3.35 -6.38
CA THR A 5 -21.33 3.81 -5.19
C THR A 5 -20.30 2.76 -4.78
N VAL A 6 -19.06 3.21 -4.59
CA VAL A 6 -17.93 2.37 -4.17
C VAL A 6 -17.26 2.95 -2.93
N ALA A 7 -16.59 2.11 -2.16
CA ALA A 7 -15.88 2.57 -0.98
C ALA A 7 -14.49 1.93 -0.84
N ALA A 8 -13.55 2.70 -0.33
CA ALA A 8 -12.21 2.24 0.05
C ALA A 8 -11.96 2.52 1.52
N VAL A 9 -11.45 1.52 2.22
CA VAL A 9 -10.97 1.65 3.59
C VAL A 9 -9.46 1.36 3.61
N ASP A 10 -8.71 2.27 4.19
CA ASP A 10 -7.27 2.20 4.36
C ASP A 10 -6.94 2.07 5.86
N LEU A 11 -6.44 0.91 6.26
CA LEU A 11 -6.00 0.61 7.62
C LEU A 11 -4.49 0.92 7.76
N GLY A 12 -4.19 2.21 7.78
CA GLY A 12 -2.83 2.71 7.85
C GLY A 12 -2.23 2.67 9.26
N SER A 13 -0.91 2.77 9.34
CA SER A 13 -0.15 2.71 10.60
C SER A 13 -0.43 3.84 11.59
N ASN A 14 -0.79 5.03 11.10
CA ASN A 14 -1.11 6.21 11.94
C ASN A 14 -2.61 6.45 12.06
N SER A 15 -3.35 6.32 10.99
CA SER A 15 -4.79 6.58 10.97
C SER A 15 -5.51 5.64 10.02
N PHE A 16 -6.71 5.24 10.41
CA PHE A 16 -7.64 4.58 9.51
C PHE A 16 -8.42 5.62 8.74
N ARG A 17 -8.75 5.31 7.50
CA ARG A 17 -9.45 6.24 6.62
C ARG A 17 -10.47 5.49 5.78
N LEU A 18 -11.65 6.07 5.66
CA LEU A 18 -12.72 5.65 4.77
C LEU A 18 -12.93 6.72 3.71
N GLN A 19 -13.20 6.31 2.48
CA GLN A 19 -13.67 7.19 1.41
C GLN A 19 -14.79 6.47 0.65
N VAL A 20 -15.93 7.15 0.50
CA VAL A 20 -17.05 6.70 -0.32
C VAL A 20 -17.11 7.57 -1.55
N GLY A 21 -17.24 6.97 -2.71
CA GLY A 21 -17.28 7.67 -4.00
C GLY A 21 -18.45 7.22 -4.86
N ARG A 22 -19.00 8.16 -5.64
CA ARG A 22 -19.94 7.87 -6.72
C ARG A 22 -19.16 7.71 -8.03
N VAL A 23 -19.48 6.68 -8.77
CA VAL A 23 -18.93 6.44 -10.11
C VAL A 23 -19.83 7.09 -11.15
N VAL A 24 -19.26 7.96 -11.98
CA VAL A 24 -19.92 8.59 -13.12
C VAL A 24 -18.93 8.63 -14.27
N ASP A 25 -19.22 7.99 -15.38
CA ASP A 25 -18.39 8.00 -16.60
C ASP A 25 -16.89 7.71 -16.31
N ASP A 26 -16.59 6.64 -15.60
CA ASP A 26 -15.22 6.23 -15.17
C ASP A 26 -14.50 7.22 -14.25
N GLN A 27 -15.20 8.22 -13.72
CA GLN A 27 -14.69 9.15 -12.72
C GLN A 27 -15.29 8.86 -11.35
N ILE A 28 -14.51 9.08 -10.31
CA ILE A 28 -14.93 8.87 -8.93
C ILE A 28 -15.07 10.22 -8.23
N TYR A 29 -16.30 10.54 -7.86
CA TYR A 29 -16.63 11.74 -7.10
C TYR A 29 -16.79 11.40 -5.63
N THR A 30 -16.00 12.03 -4.78
CA THR A 30 -16.07 11.81 -3.31
C THR A 30 -17.42 12.25 -2.78
N LEU A 31 -18.16 11.33 -2.17
CA LEU A 31 -19.41 11.59 -1.47
C LEU A 31 -19.17 11.82 0.03
N ASP A 32 -18.27 11.02 0.62
CA ASP A 32 -18.00 11.08 2.05
C ASP A 32 -16.58 10.59 2.37
N SER A 33 -16.05 11.05 3.48
CA SER A 33 -14.75 10.59 3.98
C SER A 33 -14.68 10.68 5.51
N MET A 34 -14.09 9.64 6.11
CA MET A 34 -13.82 9.60 7.56
C MET A 34 -12.34 9.37 7.81
N LYS A 35 -11.83 9.92 8.92
CA LYS A 35 -10.47 9.72 9.39
C LYS A 35 -10.47 9.48 10.88
N GLU A 36 -9.90 8.36 11.31
CA GLU A 36 -9.74 7.99 12.72
C GLU A 36 -8.25 7.85 13.08
N PRO A 37 -7.75 8.61 14.06
CA PRO A 37 -6.34 8.59 14.45
C PRO A 37 -6.05 7.39 15.39
N VAL A 38 -6.10 6.18 14.85
CA VAL A 38 -5.93 4.92 15.60
C VAL A 38 -4.51 4.77 16.17
N ARG A 39 -3.49 5.31 15.46
CA ARG A 39 -2.06 5.20 15.80
C ARG A 39 -1.63 3.74 16.04
N LEU A 40 -2.00 2.85 15.13
CA LEU A 40 -1.81 1.42 15.26
C LEU A 40 -0.32 1.05 15.44
N ALA A 41 0.58 1.73 14.74
CA ALA A 41 2.02 1.50 14.84
C ALA A 41 2.60 1.82 16.23
N SER A 42 1.98 2.71 17.00
CA SER A 42 2.45 3.02 18.36
C SER A 42 2.13 1.93 19.37
N GLY A 43 1.21 1.00 19.04
CA GLY A 43 0.91 -0.18 19.83
C GLY A 43 1.67 -1.44 19.40
N LEU A 44 2.60 -1.31 18.45
CA LEU A 44 3.43 -2.42 18.02
C LEU A 44 4.61 -2.59 19.01
N THR A 45 4.60 -3.70 19.74
CA THR A 45 5.63 -4.03 20.74
C THR A 45 6.98 -4.40 20.08
N ALA A 46 8.05 -4.51 20.88
CA ALA A 46 9.38 -4.87 20.38
C ALA A 46 9.43 -6.25 19.71
N ASP A 47 8.59 -7.19 20.13
CA ASP A 47 8.42 -8.52 19.53
C ASP A 47 7.43 -8.53 18.34
N LYS A 48 7.02 -7.36 17.88
CA LYS A 48 6.09 -7.14 16.75
C LYS A 48 4.68 -7.72 16.99
N ARG A 49 4.11 -7.52 18.16
CA ARG A 49 2.71 -7.82 18.46
C ARG A 49 1.94 -6.53 18.71
N LEU A 50 0.71 -6.46 18.28
CA LEU A 50 -0.19 -5.36 18.62
C LEU A 50 -0.66 -5.52 20.05
N ASP A 51 -0.52 -4.48 20.86
CA ASP A 51 -1.05 -4.43 22.21
C ASP A 51 -2.59 -4.34 22.23
N ASP A 52 -3.19 -4.71 23.35
CA ASP A 52 -4.66 -4.75 23.49
C ASP A 52 -5.28 -3.35 23.36
N ALA A 53 -4.59 -2.31 23.82
CA ALA A 53 -5.10 -0.95 23.73
C ALA A 53 -5.18 -0.46 22.27
N ALA A 54 -4.18 -0.80 21.44
CA ALA A 54 -4.21 -0.48 20.01
C ALA A 54 -5.27 -1.31 19.27
N GLN A 55 -5.42 -2.60 19.62
CA GLN A 55 -6.47 -3.44 19.06
C GLN A 55 -7.87 -2.88 19.39
N MET A 56 -8.14 -2.49 20.63
CA MET A 56 -9.43 -1.89 21.02
C MET A 56 -9.72 -0.61 20.23
N ARG A 57 -8.75 0.32 20.14
CA ARG A 57 -8.92 1.55 19.36
C ARG A 57 -9.22 1.26 17.89
N ALA A 58 -8.57 0.24 17.34
CA ALA A 58 -8.80 -0.18 15.95
C ALA A 58 -10.22 -0.74 15.78
N LEU A 59 -10.67 -1.65 16.64
CA LEU A 59 -12.03 -2.22 16.59
C LEU A 59 -13.10 -1.15 16.73
N ASP A 60 -12.92 -0.16 17.61
CA ASP A 60 -13.88 0.94 17.78
C ASP A 60 -13.97 1.83 16.51
N ALA A 61 -12.83 2.08 15.85
CA ALA A 61 -12.82 2.80 14.59
C ALA A 61 -13.48 1.99 13.46
N LEU A 62 -13.24 0.68 13.42
CA LEU A 62 -13.82 -0.22 12.42
C LEU A 62 -15.34 -0.34 12.56
N ARG A 63 -15.89 -0.42 13.78
CA ARG A 63 -17.35 -0.40 14.00
C ARG A 63 -17.98 0.85 13.42
N ARG A 64 -17.40 2.04 13.68
CA ARG A 64 -17.91 3.31 13.11
C ARG A 64 -17.86 3.33 11.58
N PHE A 65 -16.81 2.73 10.99
CA PHE A 65 -16.73 2.59 9.54
C PHE A 65 -17.76 1.60 9.01
N GLY A 66 -17.95 0.47 9.69
CA GLY A 66 -18.98 -0.53 9.36
C GLY A 66 -20.38 0.06 9.35
N GLU A 67 -20.74 0.87 10.37
CA GLU A 67 -22.01 1.60 10.41
C GLU A 67 -22.16 2.53 9.19
N ARG A 68 -21.08 3.20 8.76
CA ARG A 68 -21.12 4.11 7.62
C ARG A 68 -21.20 3.39 6.27
N LEU A 69 -20.65 2.18 6.20
CA LEU A 69 -20.66 1.32 5.01
C LEU A 69 -21.95 0.47 4.90
N GLY A 70 -22.77 0.49 5.93
CA GLY A 70 -24.01 -0.27 5.97
C GLY A 70 -24.88 -0.03 4.73
N GLY A 71 -25.32 -1.11 4.09
CA GLY A 71 -26.14 -1.07 2.86
C GLY A 71 -25.33 -1.09 1.55
N LEU A 72 -24.00 -1.03 1.58
CA LEU A 72 -23.20 -1.26 0.40
C LEU A 72 -22.95 -2.76 0.19
N ASP A 73 -22.97 -3.19 -1.08
CA ASP A 73 -22.59 -4.55 -1.45
C ASP A 73 -21.13 -4.84 -1.10
N ARG A 74 -20.83 -6.08 -0.72
CA ARG A 74 -19.45 -6.51 -0.41
C ARG A 74 -18.46 -6.25 -1.56
N GLY A 75 -18.92 -6.44 -2.81
CA GLY A 75 -18.11 -6.18 -4.00
C GLY A 75 -17.85 -4.70 -4.28
N ALA A 76 -18.67 -3.80 -3.73
CA ALA A 76 -18.50 -2.35 -3.88
C ALA A 76 -17.52 -1.74 -2.86
N VAL A 77 -17.07 -2.52 -1.88
CA VAL A 77 -16.17 -2.07 -0.81
C VAL A 77 -14.85 -2.83 -0.87
N ARG A 78 -13.74 -2.10 -0.85
CA ARG A 78 -12.41 -2.70 -0.73
C ARG A 78 -11.68 -2.15 0.49
N VAL A 79 -11.22 -3.05 1.34
CA VAL A 79 -10.52 -2.72 2.59
C VAL A 79 -9.07 -3.21 2.48
N VAL A 80 -8.12 -2.30 2.58
CA VAL A 80 -6.70 -2.64 2.51
C VAL A 80 -6.01 -2.32 3.83
N ALA A 81 -5.16 -3.24 4.28
CA ALA A 81 -4.31 -3.07 5.45
C ALA A 81 -2.84 -3.06 5.02
N THR A 82 -2.09 -2.15 5.61
CA THR A 82 -0.73 -1.85 5.16
C THR A 82 0.33 -2.25 6.19
N ASN A 83 1.43 -1.53 6.29
CA ASN A 83 2.65 -1.88 7.00
C ASN A 83 2.45 -2.50 8.40
N THR A 84 1.69 -1.87 9.31
CA THR A 84 1.59 -2.36 10.69
C THR A 84 0.94 -3.75 10.77
N LEU A 85 -0.18 -3.98 10.07
CA LEU A 85 -0.82 -5.31 10.05
C LEU A 85 0.00 -6.34 9.25
N ARG A 86 0.77 -5.89 8.25
CA ARG A 86 1.70 -6.75 7.49
C ARG A 86 2.83 -7.31 8.35
N VAL A 87 3.31 -6.56 9.35
CA VAL A 87 4.43 -6.97 10.21
C VAL A 87 4.01 -7.51 11.58
N ALA A 88 2.76 -7.31 11.98
CA ALA A 88 2.26 -7.75 13.28
C ALA A 88 2.11 -9.28 13.34
N LYS A 89 2.81 -9.92 14.27
CA LYS A 89 2.78 -11.39 14.43
C LYS A 89 1.41 -11.93 14.86
N ASN A 90 0.62 -11.11 15.57
CA ASN A 90 -0.74 -11.45 15.99
C ASN A 90 -1.82 -10.88 15.04
N ALA A 91 -1.46 -10.44 13.84
CA ALA A 91 -2.45 -10.04 12.83
C ALA A 91 -3.42 -11.19 12.48
N PRO A 92 -3.02 -12.46 12.35
CA PRO A 92 -3.96 -13.56 12.10
C PRO A 92 -5.03 -13.73 13.20
N GLU A 93 -4.70 -13.40 14.46
CA GLU A 93 -5.62 -13.45 15.59
C GLU A 93 -6.55 -12.23 15.62
N PHE A 94 -6.05 -11.07 15.19
CA PHE A 94 -6.78 -9.80 15.19
C PHE A 94 -7.72 -9.64 13.98
N LEU A 95 -7.35 -10.15 12.80
CA LEU A 95 -8.10 -9.95 11.56
C LEU A 95 -9.56 -10.41 11.63
N PRO A 96 -9.89 -11.60 12.16
CA PRO A 96 -11.30 -12.02 12.25
C PRO A 96 -12.14 -11.07 13.08
N LEU A 97 -11.61 -10.55 14.20
CA LEU A 97 -12.29 -9.57 15.04
C LEU A 97 -12.47 -8.22 14.31
N ALA A 98 -11.48 -7.83 13.52
CA ALA A 98 -11.52 -6.60 12.75
C ALA A 98 -12.52 -6.69 11.58
N GLU A 99 -12.58 -7.84 10.89
CA GLU A 99 -13.54 -8.10 9.81
C GLU A 99 -14.97 -8.17 10.37
N GLU A 100 -15.20 -8.79 11.53
CA GLU A 100 -16.48 -8.79 12.21
C GLU A 100 -16.93 -7.37 12.60
N ALA A 101 -16.02 -6.57 13.16
CA ALA A 101 -16.30 -5.19 13.57
C ALA A 101 -16.63 -4.27 12.39
N LEU A 102 -15.99 -4.48 11.24
CA LEU A 102 -16.20 -3.69 10.03
C LEU A 102 -17.36 -4.20 9.15
N GLY A 103 -17.60 -5.52 9.15
CA GLY A 103 -18.58 -6.18 8.27
C GLY A 103 -18.06 -6.51 6.85
N PHE A 104 -16.78 -6.26 6.58
CA PHE A 104 -16.15 -6.47 5.27
C PHE A 104 -14.81 -7.16 5.40
N PRO A 105 -14.38 -7.96 4.39
CA PRO A 105 -13.09 -8.63 4.41
C PRO A 105 -11.94 -7.62 4.32
N ILE A 106 -10.83 -7.92 5.00
CA ILE A 106 -9.63 -7.07 5.05
C ILE A 106 -8.50 -7.74 4.26
N GLU A 107 -7.98 -7.02 3.26
CA GLU A 107 -6.86 -7.45 2.42
C GLU A 107 -5.54 -6.87 2.96
N ILE A 108 -4.64 -7.71 3.51
CA ILE A 108 -3.26 -7.25 3.77
C ILE A 108 -2.51 -7.22 2.44
N ILE A 109 -2.12 -6.02 2.00
CA ILE A 109 -1.41 -5.82 0.74
C ILE A 109 0.11 -5.76 0.94
N ALA A 110 0.87 -6.25 -0.06
CA ALA A 110 2.32 -6.13 -0.08
C ALA A 110 2.77 -4.67 -0.28
N GLY A 111 4.01 -4.33 0.12
CA GLY A 111 4.50 -2.95 0.01
C GLY A 111 4.53 -2.44 -1.43
N ARG A 112 4.92 -3.26 -2.40
CA ARG A 112 4.88 -2.88 -3.82
C ARG A 112 3.45 -2.74 -4.38
N GLU A 113 2.49 -3.50 -3.85
CA GLU A 113 1.07 -3.30 -4.20
C GLU A 113 0.54 -2.00 -3.60
N GLU A 114 0.91 -1.69 -2.36
CA GLU A 114 0.64 -0.39 -1.74
C GLU A 114 1.18 0.75 -2.61
N ALA A 115 2.46 0.66 -3.04
CA ALA A 115 3.10 1.63 -3.93
C ALA A 115 2.35 1.77 -5.27
N ARG A 116 1.94 0.66 -5.90
CA ARG A 116 1.15 0.68 -7.13
C ARG A 116 -0.16 1.46 -6.97
N LEU A 117 -0.90 1.14 -5.92
CA LEU A 117 -2.18 1.81 -5.64
C LEU A 117 -1.99 3.30 -5.32
N ILE A 118 -0.95 3.66 -4.57
CA ILE A 118 -0.60 5.05 -4.30
C ILE A 118 -0.34 5.80 -5.61
N TYR A 119 0.44 5.21 -6.54
CA TYR A 119 0.73 5.84 -7.82
C TYR A 119 -0.54 6.05 -8.66
N ILE A 120 -1.42 5.06 -8.72
CA ILE A 120 -2.72 5.19 -9.39
C ILE A 120 -3.51 6.36 -8.80
N GLY A 121 -3.66 6.43 -7.47
CA GLY A 121 -4.39 7.50 -6.81
C GLY A 121 -3.77 8.88 -7.02
N ALA A 122 -2.45 9.00 -6.91
CA ALA A 122 -1.75 10.24 -7.16
C ALA A 122 -1.89 10.69 -8.63
N SER A 123 -1.73 9.76 -9.58
CA SER A 123 -1.79 10.07 -11.00
C SER A 123 -3.19 10.51 -11.47
N HIS A 124 -4.27 10.01 -10.85
CA HIS A 124 -5.64 10.44 -11.14
C HIS A 124 -6.01 11.78 -10.47
N SER A 125 -5.28 12.20 -9.44
CA SER A 125 -5.50 13.49 -8.77
C SER A 125 -4.69 14.63 -9.36
N LEU A 126 -3.78 14.35 -10.28
CA LEU A 126 -2.87 15.31 -10.90
C LEU A 126 -3.14 15.45 -12.40
N PRO A 127 -2.77 16.58 -13.01
CA PRO A 127 -2.83 16.73 -14.44
C PRO A 127 -2.06 15.62 -15.17
N MET A 128 -2.62 15.10 -16.25
CA MET A 128 -1.98 14.08 -17.06
C MET A 128 -0.73 14.65 -17.75
N VAL A 129 0.39 13.95 -17.59
CA VAL A 129 1.67 14.34 -18.21
C VAL A 129 2.25 13.17 -19.02
N THR A 130 3.07 13.50 -20.01
CA THR A 130 3.72 12.49 -20.87
C THR A 130 5.13 12.12 -20.44
N HIS A 131 5.69 12.85 -19.46
CA HIS A 131 6.99 12.55 -18.87
C HIS A 131 6.85 11.63 -17.66
N LYS A 132 7.98 11.09 -17.19
CA LYS A 132 8.03 10.29 -15.97
C LYS A 132 7.89 11.18 -14.73
N ARG A 133 7.14 10.70 -13.76
CA ARG A 133 6.90 11.33 -12.47
C ARG A 133 7.37 10.39 -11.36
N LEU A 134 8.11 10.93 -10.40
CA LEU A 134 8.45 10.25 -9.15
C LEU A 134 7.38 10.60 -8.11
N VAL A 135 6.68 9.62 -7.58
CA VAL A 135 5.74 9.77 -6.45
C VAL A 135 6.37 9.16 -5.21
N ILE A 136 6.32 9.89 -4.10
CA ILE A 136 6.85 9.46 -2.80
C ILE A 136 5.76 9.62 -1.75
N ASP A 137 5.49 8.55 -1.02
CA ASP A 137 4.52 8.53 0.09
C ASP A 137 5.22 8.16 1.39
N ILE A 138 5.35 9.12 2.31
CA ILE A 138 5.86 8.86 3.65
C ILE A 138 4.69 8.47 4.54
N GLY A 139 4.49 7.17 4.70
CA GLY A 139 3.51 6.58 5.59
C GLY A 139 3.95 6.59 7.07
N GLY A 140 3.16 5.91 7.93
CA GLY A 140 3.50 5.80 9.35
C GLY A 140 4.65 4.84 9.64
N GLY A 141 4.73 3.73 8.92
CA GLY A 141 5.72 2.67 9.13
C GLY A 141 6.60 2.35 7.92
N SER A 142 6.19 2.76 6.73
CA SER A 142 6.91 2.60 5.47
C SER A 142 6.92 3.88 4.65
N THR A 143 7.75 3.92 3.62
CA THR A 143 7.76 4.95 2.60
C THR A 143 7.81 4.28 1.25
N GLU A 144 6.89 4.62 0.39
CA GLU A 144 6.74 4.10 -0.96
C GLU A 144 7.36 5.07 -1.97
N PHE A 145 8.12 4.51 -2.93
CA PHE A 145 8.76 5.22 -4.03
C PHE A 145 8.25 4.66 -5.34
N ILE A 146 7.75 5.50 -6.24
CA ILE A 146 7.20 5.04 -7.52
C ILE A 146 7.62 5.97 -8.63
N ILE A 147 8.29 5.43 -9.66
CA ILE A 147 8.41 6.13 -10.94
C ILE A 147 7.41 5.52 -11.90
N GLY A 148 6.61 6.37 -12.53
CA GLY A 148 5.67 5.93 -13.55
C GLY A 148 5.42 7.00 -14.60
N LYS A 149 4.64 6.64 -15.62
CA LYS A 149 4.26 7.51 -16.72
C LYS A 149 2.76 7.41 -16.95
N ARG A 150 2.06 8.53 -17.01
CA ARG A 150 0.58 8.55 -17.01
C ARG A 150 0.05 7.82 -15.78
N HIS A 151 -0.75 6.76 -15.94
CA HIS A 151 -1.29 5.91 -14.87
C HIS A 151 -0.51 4.59 -14.69
N ASP A 152 0.59 4.39 -15.43
CA ASP A 152 1.37 3.15 -15.43
C ASP A 152 2.63 3.27 -14.57
N PRO A 153 2.67 2.59 -13.39
CA PRO A 153 3.86 2.53 -12.57
C PRO A 153 4.92 1.61 -13.20
N GLN A 154 6.16 2.09 -13.32
CA GLN A 154 7.27 1.40 -13.98
C GLN A 154 8.31 0.84 -13.00
N LEU A 155 8.58 1.57 -11.92
CA LEU A 155 9.50 1.16 -10.86
C LEU A 155 8.87 1.49 -9.52
N MET A 156 8.83 0.51 -8.61
CA MET A 156 8.11 0.64 -7.33
C MET A 156 8.89 -0.06 -6.24
N GLU A 157 9.09 0.65 -5.13
CA GLU A 157 9.68 0.08 -3.90
C GLU A 157 8.96 0.61 -2.68
N SER A 158 8.99 -0.19 -1.61
CA SER A 158 8.51 0.15 -0.27
C SER A 158 9.61 -0.11 0.73
N LEU A 159 10.08 0.95 1.40
CA LEU A 159 11.14 0.89 2.39
C LEU A 159 10.57 0.98 3.81
N TYR A 160 11.19 0.24 4.76
CA TYR A 160 10.76 0.21 6.16
C TYR A 160 11.20 1.46 6.94
N MET A 161 10.78 2.62 6.46
CA MET A 161 10.97 3.91 7.10
C MET A 161 9.68 4.72 7.03
N GLY A 162 9.15 5.12 8.17
CA GLY A 162 7.90 5.88 8.26
C GLY A 162 7.96 6.95 9.35
N CYS A 163 7.09 7.95 9.26
CA CYS A 163 7.12 9.09 10.18
C CYS A 163 6.88 8.69 11.64
N VAL A 164 6.03 7.69 11.91
CA VAL A 164 5.77 7.19 13.26
C VAL A 164 6.96 6.38 13.77
N SER A 165 7.42 5.38 13.01
CA SER A 165 8.51 4.50 13.42
C SER A 165 9.81 5.27 13.66
N TYR A 166 10.12 6.25 12.81
CA TYR A 166 11.31 7.10 12.98
C TYR A 166 11.20 8.05 14.18
N THR A 167 10.02 8.61 14.41
CA THR A 167 9.81 9.46 15.58
C THR A 167 9.99 8.66 16.87
N LEU A 168 9.38 7.47 16.97
CA LEU A 168 9.53 6.61 18.16
C LEU A 168 10.98 6.17 18.38
N ARG A 169 11.71 5.88 17.30
CA ARG A 169 13.09 5.40 17.37
C ARG A 169 14.09 6.50 17.71
N PHE A 170 14.00 7.68 17.12
CA PHE A 170 15.03 8.71 17.21
C PHE A 170 14.66 9.87 18.14
N PHE A 171 13.36 10.04 18.43
CA PHE A 171 12.83 11.12 19.28
C PHE A 171 11.86 10.60 20.35
N PRO A 172 12.22 9.54 21.13
CA PRO A 172 11.29 8.86 22.03
C PRO A 172 10.79 9.77 23.17
N ASP A 173 11.60 10.73 23.63
CA ASP A 173 11.28 11.73 24.64
C ASP A 173 10.85 13.09 24.05
N ARG A 174 10.53 13.12 22.72
CA ARG A 174 10.15 14.29 21.93
C ARG A 174 11.22 15.38 21.83
N LYS A 175 12.41 15.18 22.37
CA LYS A 175 13.52 16.12 22.21
C LYS A 175 14.18 16.01 20.85
N ILE A 176 14.41 17.16 20.24
CA ILE A 176 15.04 17.29 18.93
C ILE A 176 16.33 18.08 19.08
N ASP A 177 17.43 17.47 18.74
CA ASP A 177 18.73 18.12 18.65
C ASP A 177 19.42 17.75 17.32
N LYS A 178 20.53 18.43 17.04
CA LYS A 178 21.28 18.22 15.80
C LYS A 178 21.75 16.78 15.61
N LYS A 179 22.17 16.12 16.70
CA LYS A 179 22.67 14.74 16.66
C LYS A 179 21.55 13.77 16.32
N ARG A 180 20.43 13.84 17.04
CA ARG A 180 19.28 12.93 16.82
C ARG A 180 18.68 13.09 15.41
N LEU A 181 18.52 14.35 14.95
CA LEU A 181 18.03 14.60 13.60
C LEU A 181 18.98 14.02 12.55
N ARG A 182 20.30 14.22 12.72
CA ARG A 182 21.31 13.66 11.81
C ARG A 182 21.34 12.14 11.84
N ASP A 183 21.23 11.52 13.01
CA ASP A 183 21.17 10.05 13.15
C ASP A 183 19.94 9.48 12.42
N ALA A 184 18.79 10.15 12.50
CA ALA A 184 17.57 9.77 11.77
C ALA A 184 17.74 9.93 10.24
N GLN A 185 18.34 11.03 9.79
CA GLN A 185 18.63 11.27 8.37
C GLN A 185 19.59 10.22 7.81
N ILE A 186 20.67 9.89 8.53
CA ILE A 186 21.62 8.84 8.11
C ILE A 186 20.95 7.47 8.02
N ALA A 187 20.07 7.15 8.97
CA ALA A 187 19.33 5.89 8.93
C ALA A 187 18.39 5.81 7.72
N ALA A 188 17.73 6.92 7.36
CA ALA A 188 16.89 6.98 6.16
C ALA A 188 17.74 6.92 4.87
N ALA A 189 18.87 7.63 4.81
CA ALA A 189 19.78 7.61 3.68
C ALA A 189 20.25 6.18 3.35
N LYS A 190 20.61 5.38 4.36
CA LYS A 190 21.01 3.97 4.18
C LYS A 190 19.93 3.09 3.56
N GLU A 191 18.66 3.31 3.90
CA GLU A 191 17.56 2.59 3.28
C GLU A 191 17.36 3.05 1.82
N ILE A 192 17.46 4.36 1.55
CA ILE A 192 17.27 4.94 0.22
C ILE A 192 18.42 4.55 -0.73
N GLU A 193 19.65 4.44 -0.23
CA GLU A 193 20.83 4.04 -1.01
C GLU A 193 20.60 2.71 -1.75
N LEU A 194 19.84 1.79 -1.18
CA LEU A 194 19.50 0.50 -1.78
C LEU A 194 18.79 0.63 -3.13
N ILE A 195 18.04 1.72 -3.32
CA ILE A 195 17.20 1.94 -4.51
C ILE A 195 17.67 3.13 -5.37
N ALA A 196 18.49 4.03 -4.81
CA ALA A 196 18.83 5.32 -5.42
C ALA A 196 19.38 5.19 -6.83
N HIS A 197 20.32 4.26 -7.06
CA HIS A 197 20.95 4.03 -8.36
C HIS A 197 19.93 3.70 -9.47
N ASP A 198 19.00 2.79 -9.22
CA ASP A 198 18.00 2.38 -10.22
C ASP A 198 16.99 3.49 -10.49
N TYR A 199 16.61 4.24 -9.46
CA TYR A 199 15.71 5.39 -9.59
C TYR A 199 16.36 6.52 -10.40
N GLN A 200 17.60 6.90 -10.07
CA GLN A 200 18.35 7.92 -10.82
C GLN A 200 18.60 7.50 -12.27
N ARG A 201 18.93 6.23 -12.52
CA ARG A 201 19.11 5.68 -13.87
C ARG A 201 17.84 5.74 -14.70
N LEU A 202 16.69 5.39 -14.12
CA LEU A 202 15.39 5.49 -14.80
C LEU A 202 14.98 6.93 -15.02
N GLY A 203 15.26 7.80 -14.07
CA GLY A 203 15.06 9.24 -14.11
C GLY A 203 13.57 9.66 -14.09
N TRP A 204 13.33 10.86 -13.66
CA TRP A 204 12.04 11.54 -13.65
C TRP A 204 12.19 13.02 -13.97
N LYS A 205 11.10 13.69 -14.33
CA LYS A 205 11.08 15.13 -14.59
C LYS A 205 10.41 15.92 -13.47
N GLU A 206 9.52 15.29 -12.73
CA GLU A 206 8.72 15.89 -11.67
C GLU A 206 8.71 14.97 -10.45
N ALA A 207 8.96 15.51 -9.26
CA ALA A 207 8.80 14.82 -7.98
C ALA A 207 7.53 15.30 -7.28
N VAL A 208 6.75 14.34 -6.76
CA VAL A 208 5.47 14.58 -6.10
C VAL A 208 5.44 13.83 -4.78
N GLY A 209 5.21 14.54 -3.69
CA GLY A 209 4.90 13.95 -2.40
C GLY A 209 3.43 13.58 -2.32
N SER A 210 3.13 12.42 -1.78
CA SER A 210 1.79 11.97 -1.44
C SER A 210 1.65 11.91 0.08
N SER A 211 0.45 11.68 0.58
CA SER A 211 0.15 11.55 2.01
C SER A 211 0.14 12.83 2.85
N GLY A 212 -0.23 12.62 4.10
CA GLY A 212 -0.32 13.73 5.04
C GLY A 212 1.04 14.25 5.53
N SER A 213 2.14 13.50 5.37
CA SER A 213 3.48 13.97 5.76
C SER A 213 4.00 14.99 4.77
N ALA A 214 3.92 14.71 3.45
CA ALA A 214 4.33 15.64 2.41
C ALA A 214 3.49 16.92 2.46
N ARG A 215 2.17 16.79 2.59
CA ARG A 215 1.27 17.96 2.71
C ARG A 215 1.58 18.81 3.92
N ALA A 216 1.77 18.19 5.10
CA ALA A 216 2.08 18.95 6.31
C ALA A 216 3.42 19.70 6.21
N ILE A 217 4.43 19.09 5.59
CA ILE A 217 5.72 19.76 5.36
C ILE A 217 5.54 20.92 4.38
N ALA A 218 4.85 20.71 3.26
CA ALA A 218 4.58 21.77 2.28
C ALA A 218 3.81 22.93 2.91
N ASP A 219 2.70 22.67 3.63
CA ASP A 219 1.89 23.68 4.32
C ASP A 219 2.77 24.52 5.28
N VAL A 220 3.66 23.88 6.05
CA VAL A 220 4.57 24.58 6.97
C VAL A 220 5.56 25.46 6.21
N LEU A 221 6.16 24.97 5.13
CA LEU A 221 7.14 25.74 4.36
C LEU A 221 6.48 26.94 3.67
N GLU A 222 5.32 26.76 3.07
CA GLU A 222 4.60 27.82 2.36
C GLU A 222 4.05 28.87 3.30
N LEU A 223 3.33 28.50 4.37
CA LEU A 223 2.69 29.42 5.29
C LEU A 223 3.68 30.27 6.11
N ASN A 224 4.92 29.78 6.26
CA ASN A 224 5.96 30.49 6.99
C ASN A 224 7.02 31.14 6.08
N GLY A 225 6.82 31.13 4.76
CA GLY A 225 7.74 31.77 3.81
C GLY A 225 9.16 31.16 3.85
N LEU A 226 9.27 29.86 4.15
CA LEU A 226 10.58 29.20 4.26
C LEU A 226 11.16 28.82 2.89
N ASN A 227 10.29 28.68 1.89
CA ASN A 227 10.71 28.43 0.51
C ASN A 227 11.32 29.69 -0.14
N PRO A 228 12.35 29.57 -0.99
CA PRO A 228 12.90 30.72 -1.72
C PRO A 228 11.84 31.30 -2.66
N ASN A 229 11.83 32.64 -2.80
CA ASN A 229 10.99 33.37 -3.74
C ASN A 229 9.48 33.07 -3.66
N GLY A 230 8.97 32.53 -2.52
CA GLY A 230 7.57 32.15 -2.37
C GLY A 230 7.15 30.93 -3.22
N GLU A 231 8.07 30.06 -3.56
CA GLU A 231 7.78 28.83 -4.31
C GLU A 231 6.83 27.92 -3.55
N SER A 232 5.90 27.28 -4.27
CA SER A 232 4.99 26.30 -3.70
C SER A 232 5.61 24.91 -3.58
N GLY A 233 5.11 24.11 -2.62
CA GLY A 233 5.54 22.75 -2.37
C GLY A 233 6.70 22.66 -1.37
N ILE A 234 7.56 21.69 -1.55
CA ILE A 234 8.71 21.42 -0.68
C ILE A 234 9.97 21.69 -1.48
N THR A 235 10.83 22.59 -0.98
CA THR A 235 12.13 22.87 -1.57
C THR A 235 13.25 22.39 -0.65
N ARG A 236 14.43 22.09 -1.21
CA ARG A 236 15.62 21.69 -0.44
C ARG A 236 15.97 22.78 0.58
N GLU A 237 16.06 24.03 0.14
CA GLU A 237 16.40 25.16 1.00
C GLU A 237 15.34 25.35 2.12
N GLY A 238 14.05 25.20 1.79
CA GLY A 238 12.96 25.25 2.77
C GLY A 238 13.08 24.17 3.85
N LEU A 239 13.41 22.93 3.45
CA LEU A 239 13.65 21.82 4.38
C LEU A 239 14.83 22.10 5.30
N ASP A 240 15.94 22.63 4.79
CA ASP A 240 17.11 22.98 5.59
C ASP A 240 16.79 24.04 6.64
N LYS A 241 16.03 25.08 6.26
CA LYS A 241 15.52 26.09 7.19
C LYS A 241 14.61 25.49 8.26
N LEU A 242 13.69 24.62 7.86
CA LEU A 242 12.79 23.94 8.79
C LEU A 242 13.55 23.03 9.77
N CYS A 243 14.56 22.29 9.32
CA CYS A 243 15.44 21.50 10.17
C CYS A 243 16.16 22.39 11.21
N ALA A 244 16.68 23.53 10.79
CA ALA A 244 17.35 24.48 11.68
C ALA A 244 16.38 25.06 12.74
N LEU A 245 15.14 25.36 12.36
CA LEU A 245 14.09 25.80 13.28
C LEU A 245 13.73 24.74 14.31
N LEU A 246 13.55 23.48 13.87
CA LEU A 246 13.29 22.34 14.75
C LEU A 246 14.38 22.12 15.79
N ILE A 247 15.67 22.17 15.36
CA ILE A 247 16.82 22.03 16.26
C ILE A 247 16.84 23.17 17.28
N ARG A 248 16.54 24.41 16.85
CA ARG A 248 16.50 25.57 17.74
C ARG A 248 15.34 25.48 18.75
N ALA A 249 14.17 25.02 18.33
CA ALA A 249 13.00 24.84 19.19
C ALA A 249 13.19 23.71 20.21
N GLY A 250 14.00 22.70 19.89
CA GLY A 250 14.29 21.56 20.75
C GLY A 250 13.16 20.53 20.86
N SER A 251 11.95 20.82 20.36
CA SER A 251 10.83 19.89 20.24
C SER A 251 9.87 20.38 19.15
N ALA A 252 9.04 19.47 18.61
CA ALA A 252 8.02 19.85 17.64
C ALA A 252 6.89 20.67 18.28
N GLU A 253 6.58 20.42 19.54
CA GLU A 253 5.57 21.14 20.31
C GLU A 253 5.95 22.61 20.58
N ALA A 254 7.26 22.89 20.70
CA ALA A 254 7.77 24.25 20.85
C ALA A 254 7.86 25.02 19.52
N LEU A 255 7.60 24.34 18.41
CA LEU A 255 7.60 24.95 17.09
C LEU A 255 6.23 25.61 16.82
N ASP A 256 6.10 26.87 17.18
CA ASP A 256 4.87 27.65 16.93
C ASP A 256 4.87 28.16 15.47
N LEU A 257 4.53 27.27 14.54
CA LEU A 257 4.45 27.59 13.11
C LEU A 257 3.05 27.29 12.56
N PRO A 258 2.44 28.24 11.83
CA PRO A 258 1.25 27.98 11.02
C PRO A 258 1.42 26.74 10.11
N GLY A 259 0.34 25.98 9.91
CA GLY A 259 0.35 24.78 9.05
C GLY A 259 0.59 23.46 9.79
N VAL A 260 1.13 23.51 11.02
CA VAL A 260 1.30 22.28 11.81
C VAL A 260 -0.03 21.90 12.47
N LYS A 261 -0.67 20.85 11.97
CA LYS A 261 -1.90 20.30 12.57
C LYS A 261 -1.57 19.45 13.79
N GLY A 262 -2.35 19.57 14.87
CA GLY A 262 -2.10 18.88 16.15
C GLY A 262 -1.97 17.37 16.07
N ASP A 263 -2.66 16.72 15.12
CA ASP A 263 -2.58 15.27 14.91
C ASP A 263 -1.27 14.85 14.17
N ARG A 264 -0.59 15.78 13.49
CA ARG A 264 0.68 15.57 12.78
C ARG A 264 1.91 15.95 13.58
N LEU A 265 1.75 16.86 14.54
CA LEU A 265 2.86 17.35 15.36
C LEU A 265 3.72 16.24 15.98
N PRO A 266 3.14 15.18 16.58
CA PRO A 266 3.93 14.11 17.20
C PRO A 266 4.79 13.28 16.23
N VAL A 267 4.49 13.30 14.93
CA VAL A 267 5.19 12.48 13.91
C VAL A 267 5.98 13.33 12.91
N LEU A 268 5.94 14.65 13.08
CA LEU A 268 6.59 15.60 12.19
C LEU A 268 8.11 15.43 12.14
N PRO A 269 8.83 15.22 13.27
CA PRO A 269 10.29 15.11 13.25
C PRO A 269 10.78 13.91 12.40
N GLY A 270 10.14 12.74 12.55
CA GLY A 270 10.45 11.56 11.74
C GLY A 270 10.16 11.79 10.27
N GLY A 271 9.03 12.44 9.95
CA GLY A 271 8.67 12.79 8.56
C GLY A 271 9.66 13.74 7.90
N ILE A 272 10.11 14.79 8.62
CA ILE A 272 11.12 15.74 8.12
C ILE A 272 12.47 15.06 7.93
N ALA A 273 12.92 14.22 8.87
CA ALA A 273 14.18 13.51 8.75
C ALA A 273 14.22 12.61 7.50
N ILE A 274 13.13 11.87 7.25
CA ILE A 274 12.99 11.02 6.05
C ILE A 274 12.95 11.89 4.79
N MET A 275 12.14 12.96 4.76
CA MET A 275 12.03 13.85 3.60
C MET A 275 13.37 14.49 3.25
N SER A 276 14.13 14.96 4.25
CA SER A 276 15.46 15.53 4.03
C SER A 276 16.43 14.53 3.41
N ALA A 277 16.43 13.28 3.91
CA ALA A 277 17.27 12.22 3.33
C ALA A 277 16.86 11.88 1.89
N ILE A 278 15.57 11.86 1.58
CA ILE A 278 15.04 11.65 0.23
C ILE A 278 15.56 12.72 -0.75
N PHE A 279 15.50 13.99 -0.32
CA PHE A 279 15.99 15.11 -1.14
C PHE A 279 17.49 15.03 -1.37
N GLU A 280 18.27 14.64 -0.35
CA GLU A 280 19.72 14.49 -0.43
C GLU A 280 20.10 13.34 -1.36
N GLU A 281 19.59 12.12 -1.10
CA GLU A 281 20.00 10.90 -1.81
C GLU A 281 19.51 10.82 -3.26
N LEU A 282 18.34 11.35 -3.55
CA LEU A 282 17.78 11.35 -4.91
C LEU A 282 18.09 12.64 -5.69
N GLY A 283 18.73 13.62 -5.10
CA GLY A 283 19.06 14.88 -5.76
C GLY A 283 17.83 15.71 -6.12
N ILE A 284 16.79 15.69 -5.26
CA ILE A 284 15.57 16.46 -5.51
C ILE A 284 15.75 17.90 -5.04
N GLU A 285 15.48 18.87 -5.92
CA GLU A 285 15.51 20.29 -5.55
C GLU A 285 14.12 20.81 -5.15
N ARG A 286 13.08 20.28 -5.77
CA ARG A 286 11.69 20.67 -5.49
C ARG A 286 10.75 19.48 -5.65
N MET A 287 9.74 19.43 -4.78
CA MET A 287 8.66 18.44 -4.80
C MET A 287 7.32 19.16 -4.63
N THR A 288 6.36 18.87 -5.51
CA THR A 288 4.96 19.24 -5.32
C THR A 288 4.23 18.20 -4.48
N TYR A 289 2.94 18.35 -4.22
CA TYR A 289 2.17 17.33 -3.54
C TYR A 289 0.87 16.98 -4.26
N ALA A 290 0.42 15.75 -4.07
CA ALA A 290 -0.84 15.22 -4.58
C ALA A 290 -1.85 15.02 -3.44
N ASP A 291 -3.11 15.33 -3.70
CA ASP A 291 -4.20 15.04 -2.76
C ASP A 291 -4.64 13.57 -2.82
N GLY A 292 -4.53 12.96 -4.00
CA GLY A 292 -4.79 11.55 -4.20
C GLY A 292 -3.64 10.67 -3.71
N ALA A 293 -4.00 9.60 -3.00
CA ALA A 293 -3.09 8.61 -2.45
C ALA A 293 -3.74 7.22 -2.49
N LEU A 294 -3.34 6.33 -1.58
CA LEU A 294 -3.77 4.94 -1.52
C LEU A 294 -5.29 4.74 -1.71
N ARG A 295 -6.14 5.47 -0.99
CA ARG A 295 -7.61 5.28 -1.08
C ARG A 295 -8.17 5.52 -2.48
N LEU A 296 -7.75 6.62 -3.10
CA LEU A 296 -8.18 6.92 -4.47
C LEU A 296 -7.69 5.85 -5.45
N GLY A 297 -6.47 5.36 -5.25
CA GLY A 297 -5.94 4.24 -6.04
C GLY A 297 -6.70 2.94 -5.82
N VAL A 298 -7.11 2.63 -4.58
CA VAL A 298 -7.96 1.48 -4.27
C VAL A 298 -9.31 1.59 -4.99
N LEU A 299 -9.93 2.78 -5.02
CA LEU A 299 -11.19 3.00 -5.70
C LEU A 299 -11.06 2.84 -7.23
N TYR A 300 -10.01 3.41 -7.84
CA TYR A 300 -9.79 3.24 -9.29
C TYR A 300 -9.39 1.80 -9.66
N ASP A 301 -8.63 1.10 -8.82
CA ASP A 301 -8.34 -0.32 -9.04
C ASP A 301 -9.60 -1.18 -8.93
N LEU A 302 -10.47 -0.87 -7.97
CA LEU A 302 -11.78 -1.53 -7.85
C LEU A 302 -12.63 -1.28 -9.08
N LEU A 303 -12.68 -0.04 -9.59
CA LEU A 303 -13.37 0.30 -10.82
C LEU A 303 -12.81 -0.47 -12.02
N GLY A 304 -11.49 -0.59 -12.13
CA GLY A 304 -10.82 -1.38 -13.18
C GLY A 304 -11.22 -2.85 -13.17
N ARG A 305 -11.43 -3.45 -11.99
CA ARG A 305 -11.92 -4.84 -11.86
C ARG A 305 -13.30 -5.03 -12.48
N PHE A 306 -14.17 -4.01 -12.41
CA PHE A 306 -15.52 -4.08 -13.02
C PHE A 306 -15.51 -3.88 -14.53
N HIS A 307 -14.52 -3.19 -15.09
CA HIS A 307 -14.42 -2.86 -16.51
C HIS A 307 -13.51 -3.80 -17.31
N HIS A 308 -13.27 -5.03 -16.82
CA HIS A 308 -12.41 -6.03 -17.45
C HIS A 308 -10.93 -5.58 -17.67
N HIS A 309 -10.46 -4.65 -16.86
CA HIS A 309 -9.07 -4.22 -16.80
C HIS A 309 -8.43 -4.66 -15.47
N ASP A 310 -8.72 -5.88 -15.05
CA ASP A 310 -8.19 -6.43 -13.80
C ASP A 310 -6.67 -6.58 -13.88
N MET A 311 -5.96 -5.88 -13.01
CA MET A 311 -4.50 -5.98 -12.92
C MET A 311 -4.02 -7.41 -12.67
N ARG A 312 -4.82 -8.24 -12.00
CA ARG A 312 -4.49 -9.63 -11.71
C ARG A 312 -4.31 -10.45 -12.97
N ASP A 313 -5.15 -10.26 -13.99
CA ASP A 313 -4.99 -10.91 -15.30
C ASP A 313 -3.68 -10.50 -15.99
N SER A 314 -3.32 -9.23 -15.94
CA SER A 314 -2.06 -8.71 -16.45
C SER A 314 -0.86 -9.32 -15.71
N THR A 315 -0.95 -9.46 -14.39
CA THR A 315 0.06 -10.10 -13.55
C THR A 315 0.23 -11.58 -13.89
N VAL A 316 -0.87 -12.31 -14.02
CA VAL A 316 -0.85 -13.73 -14.43
C VAL A 316 -0.21 -13.89 -15.82
N ALA A 317 -0.58 -13.05 -16.79
CA ALA A 317 0.02 -13.06 -18.11
C ALA A 317 1.52 -12.74 -18.09
N GLN A 318 1.95 -11.80 -17.23
CA GLN A 318 3.37 -11.48 -17.05
C GLN A 318 4.14 -12.65 -16.42
N PHE A 319 3.60 -13.31 -15.39
CA PHE A 319 4.22 -14.47 -14.74
C PHE A 319 4.34 -15.64 -15.70
N ARG A 320 3.30 -15.92 -16.50
CA ARG A 320 3.38 -16.95 -17.55
C ARG A 320 4.58 -16.72 -18.48
N ARG A 321 4.76 -15.49 -18.98
CA ARG A 321 5.90 -15.13 -19.84
C ARG A 321 7.23 -15.23 -19.11
N ARG A 322 7.32 -14.69 -17.90
CA ARG A 322 8.55 -14.69 -17.08
C ARG A 322 9.06 -16.09 -16.79
N TYR A 323 8.15 -17.01 -16.47
CA TYR A 323 8.46 -18.39 -16.10
C TYR A 323 8.27 -19.38 -17.26
N GLN A 324 8.08 -18.90 -18.49
CA GLN A 324 8.01 -19.67 -19.73
C GLN A 324 6.98 -20.80 -19.68
N VAL A 325 5.80 -20.56 -19.11
CA VAL A 325 4.70 -21.53 -19.08
C VAL A 325 4.15 -21.72 -20.48
N GLU A 326 4.01 -22.97 -20.91
CA GLU A 326 3.45 -23.31 -22.21
C GLU A 326 1.98 -22.89 -22.32
N ALA A 327 1.65 -22.09 -23.33
CA ALA A 327 0.33 -21.50 -23.47
C ALA A 327 -0.76 -22.54 -23.76
N GLU A 328 -0.51 -23.45 -24.70
CA GLU A 328 -1.47 -24.49 -25.12
C GLU A 328 -1.79 -25.47 -23.97
N GLN A 329 -0.78 -25.84 -23.19
CA GLN A 329 -0.98 -26.72 -22.03
C GLN A 329 -1.80 -26.02 -20.96
N ALA A 330 -1.48 -24.74 -20.64
CA ALA A 330 -2.23 -23.95 -19.66
C ALA A 330 -3.71 -23.81 -20.05
N GLU A 331 -4.01 -23.54 -21.32
CA GLU A 331 -5.38 -23.42 -21.82
C GLU A 331 -6.16 -24.74 -21.79
N ARG A 332 -5.51 -25.86 -22.10
CA ARG A 332 -6.13 -27.21 -21.97
C ARG A 332 -6.51 -27.52 -20.53
N VAL A 333 -5.58 -27.23 -19.59
CA VAL A 333 -5.82 -27.46 -18.16
C VAL A 333 -6.89 -26.53 -17.63
N GLU A 334 -6.89 -25.27 -18.04
CA GLU A 334 -7.93 -24.30 -17.67
C GLU A 334 -9.30 -24.75 -18.11
N THR A 335 -9.45 -25.11 -19.39
CA THR A 335 -10.73 -25.57 -19.95
C THR A 335 -11.26 -26.79 -19.20
N THR A 336 -10.38 -27.77 -18.92
CA THR A 336 -10.75 -28.98 -18.18
C THR A 336 -11.17 -28.67 -16.75
N ALA A 337 -10.41 -27.83 -16.04
CA ALA A 337 -10.68 -27.50 -14.65
C ALA A 337 -11.97 -26.70 -14.49
N LEU A 338 -12.22 -25.71 -15.36
CA LEU A 338 -13.44 -24.91 -15.33
C LEU A 338 -14.67 -25.73 -15.69
N SER A 339 -14.55 -26.67 -16.65
CA SER A 339 -15.63 -27.61 -16.95
C SER A 339 -15.96 -28.52 -15.75
N ALA A 340 -14.93 -29.03 -15.05
CA ALA A 340 -15.12 -29.83 -13.85
C ALA A 340 -15.76 -29.01 -12.72
N LEU A 341 -15.32 -27.76 -12.50
CA LEU A 341 -15.92 -26.88 -11.52
C LEU A 341 -17.42 -26.65 -11.79
N THR A 342 -17.78 -26.40 -13.03
CA THR A 342 -19.20 -26.23 -13.44
C THR A 342 -20.03 -27.47 -13.20
N GLN A 343 -19.48 -28.67 -13.39
CA GLN A 343 -20.18 -29.95 -13.15
C GLN A 343 -20.34 -30.27 -11.66
N LEU A 344 -19.39 -29.84 -10.83
CA LEU A 344 -19.40 -30.08 -9.38
C LEU A 344 -20.22 -29.05 -8.60
N ALA A 345 -20.42 -27.87 -9.16
CA ALA A 345 -21.17 -26.82 -8.49
C ALA A 345 -22.67 -27.11 -8.47
N GLU A 346 -23.31 -26.98 -7.31
CA GLU A 346 -24.75 -26.99 -7.19
C GLU A 346 -25.31 -25.63 -7.65
N GLY A 347 -25.44 -25.43 -8.97
CA GLY A 347 -25.79 -24.17 -9.63
C GLY A 347 -24.62 -23.52 -10.37
N SER A 348 -24.65 -22.21 -10.57
CA SER A 348 -23.53 -21.51 -11.19
C SER A 348 -22.39 -21.33 -10.18
N PRO A 349 -21.14 -21.69 -10.53
CA PRO A 349 -19.99 -21.43 -9.67
C PRO A 349 -19.87 -19.93 -9.33
N ALA A 350 -19.38 -19.60 -8.15
CA ALA A 350 -19.08 -18.22 -7.81
C ALA A 350 -18.03 -17.63 -8.76
N GLU A 351 -18.23 -16.41 -9.24
CA GLU A 351 -17.34 -15.76 -10.19
C GLU A 351 -15.89 -15.71 -9.68
N ALA A 352 -15.71 -15.46 -8.38
CA ALA A 352 -14.40 -15.47 -7.73
C ALA A 352 -13.70 -16.82 -7.84
N ASP A 353 -14.43 -17.95 -7.70
CA ASP A 353 -13.85 -19.30 -7.80
C ASP A 353 -13.42 -19.61 -9.23
N VAL A 354 -14.21 -19.17 -10.21
CA VAL A 354 -13.88 -19.30 -11.64
C VAL A 354 -12.58 -18.56 -11.95
N HIS A 355 -12.44 -17.31 -11.49
CA HIS A 355 -11.23 -16.52 -11.69
C HIS A 355 -10.01 -17.16 -11.01
N PHE A 356 -10.11 -17.53 -9.73
CA PHE A 356 -8.99 -18.12 -9.00
C PHE A 356 -8.54 -19.44 -9.60
N LEU A 357 -9.48 -20.30 -10.02
CA LEU A 357 -9.14 -21.55 -10.69
C LEU A 357 -8.48 -21.28 -12.05
N GLY A 358 -9.00 -20.35 -12.85
CA GLY A 358 -8.42 -19.96 -14.13
C GLY A 358 -6.98 -19.42 -13.97
N TRP A 359 -6.73 -18.54 -12.99
CA TRP A 359 -5.37 -18.07 -12.71
C TRP A 359 -4.44 -19.18 -12.23
N ALA A 360 -4.91 -20.05 -11.33
CA ALA A 360 -4.12 -21.18 -10.83
C ALA A 360 -3.73 -22.14 -11.94
N THR A 361 -4.64 -22.46 -12.86
CA THR A 361 -4.36 -23.34 -14.00
C THR A 361 -3.38 -22.72 -14.98
N ARG A 362 -3.45 -21.41 -15.22
CA ARG A 362 -2.48 -20.69 -16.06
C ARG A 362 -1.08 -20.60 -15.41
N LEU A 363 -0.97 -20.78 -14.10
CA LEU A 363 0.28 -20.67 -13.34
C LEU A 363 0.79 -22.01 -12.78
N HIS A 364 0.10 -23.15 -13.05
CA HIS A 364 0.41 -24.41 -12.38
C HIS A 364 1.82 -24.96 -12.67
N GLU A 365 2.42 -24.59 -13.79
CA GLU A 365 3.76 -25.04 -14.22
C GLU A 365 4.88 -24.04 -13.98
N ILE A 366 4.63 -22.85 -13.37
CA ILE A 366 5.68 -21.83 -13.16
C ILE A 366 6.90 -22.35 -12.41
N GLY A 367 6.73 -23.37 -11.58
CA GLY A 367 7.83 -24.01 -10.83
C GLY A 367 8.75 -24.88 -11.66
N ILE A 368 8.40 -25.24 -12.90
CA ILE A 368 9.26 -26.01 -13.82
C ILE A 368 10.53 -25.20 -14.14
N SER A 369 10.44 -23.87 -14.15
CA SER A 369 11.60 -22.98 -14.33
C SER A 369 12.68 -23.14 -13.26
N ILE A 370 12.35 -23.72 -12.10
CA ILE A 370 13.30 -24.06 -11.02
C ILE A 370 13.75 -25.51 -11.16
N ALA A 371 12.80 -26.46 -11.20
CA ALA A 371 13.09 -27.88 -11.41
C ALA A 371 11.81 -28.63 -11.79
N HIS A 372 11.95 -29.63 -12.70
CA HIS A 372 10.84 -30.51 -13.08
C HIS A 372 10.36 -31.36 -11.90
N ASN A 373 11.29 -31.84 -11.05
CA ASN A 373 10.91 -32.57 -9.84
C ASN A 373 10.24 -31.61 -8.83
N ALA A 374 9.09 -32.01 -8.32
CA ALA A 374 8.31 -31.28 -7.34
C ALA A 374 7.93 -29.82 -7.77
N TYR A 375 7.79 -29.56 -9.06
CA TYR A 375 7.50 -28.22 -9.61
C TYR A 375 6.27 -27.54 -8.98
N HIS A 376 5.25 -28.31 -8.59
CA HIS A 376 4.08 -27.78 -7.87
C HIS A 376 4.44 -27.14 -6.52
N LYS A 377 5.50 -27.61 -5.83
CA LYS A 377 6.01 -27.00 -4.58
C LYS A 377 6.79 -25.72 -4.89
N HIS A 378 7.59 -25.74 -5.95
CA HIS A 378 8.31 -24.54 -6.39
C HIS A 378 7.35 -23.45 -6.88
N GLY A 379 6.30 -23.84 -7.62
CA GLY A 379 5.23 -22.92 -8.04
C GLY A 379 4.51 -22.29 -6.84
N ALA A 380 4.12 -23.09 -5.86
CA ALA A 380 3.50 -22.59 -4.63
C ALA A 380 4.42 -21.63 -3.88
N TYR A 381 5.71 -21.93 -3.77
CA TYR A 381 6.70 -21.03 -3.16
C TYR A 381 6.77 -19.66 -3.90
N ILE A 382 6.88 -19.70 -5.24
CA ILE A 382 6.89 -18.49 -6.06
C ILE A 382 5.65 -17.65 -5.79
N LEU A 383 4.45 -18.25 -5.85
CA LEU A 383 3.18 -17.52 -5.65
C LEU A 383 3.03 -16.94 -4.25
N THR A 384 3.58 -17.59 -3.23
CA THR A 384 3.53 -17.10 -1.86
C THR A 384 4.40 -15.87 -1.64
N PHE A 385 5.60 -15.83 -2.24
CA PHE A 385 6.63 -14.85 -1.89
C PHE A 385 6.93 -13.81 -2.97
N ALA A 386 6.50 -14.05 -4.22
CA ALA A 386 6.70 -13.07 -5.28
C ALA A 386 5.81 -11.83 -5.10
N ASP A 387 6.28 -10.71 -5.66
CA ASP A 387 5.44 -9.52 -5.80
C ASP A 387 4.46 -9.73 -6.96
N MET A 388 3.17 -9.79 -6.63
CA MET A 388 2.07 -10.03 -7.57
C MET A 388 1.11 -8.82 -7.54
N PRO A 389 1.29 -7.82 -8.43
CA PRO A 389 0.40 -6.67 -8.50
C PRO A 389 -1.07 -7.08 -8.65
N GLY A 390 -1.95 -6.42 -7.91
CA GLY A 390 -3.39 -6.73 -7.88
C GLY A 390 -3.80 -7.84 -6.89
N PHE A 391 -2.86 -8.66 -6.42
CA PHE A 391 -3.14 -9.74 -5.46
C PHE A 391 -2.82 -9.32 -4.03
N SER A 392 -3.76 -9.59 -3.11
CA SER A 392 -3.52 -9.53 -1.67
C SER A 392 -2.69 -10.74 -1.19
N LYS A 393 -2.21 -10.72 0.04
CA LYS A 393 -1.52 -11.87 0.65
C LYS A 393 -2.44 -13.09 0.79
N LYS A 394 -3.73 -12.87 1.05
CA LYS A 394 -4.76 -13.94 1.09
C LYS A 394 -4.94 -14.56 -0.31
N ASP A 395 -5.00 -13.72 -1.35
CA ASP A 395 -5.10 -14.19 -2.74
C ASP A 395 -3.88 -15.01 -3.16
N GLN A 396 -2.67 -14.53 -2.84
CA GLN A 396 -1.43 -15.26 -3.12
C GLN A 396 -1.41 -16.61 -2.42
N ALA A 397 -1.82 -16.69 -1.15
CA ALA A 397 -1.92 -17.94 -0.40
C ALA A 397 -2.92 -18.89 -1.04
N ARG A 398 -4.09 -18.41 -1.48
CA ARG A 398 -5.10 -19.20 -2.19
C ARG A 398 -4.56 -19.77 -3.51
N LEU A 399 -3.92 -18.97 -4.35
CA LEU A 399 -3.29 -19.43 -5.58
C LEU A 399 -2.18 -20.44 -5.31
N ALA A 400 -1.32 -20.19 -4.34
CA ALA A 400 -0.25 -21.10 -3.95
C ALA A 400 -0.80 -22.46 -3.51
N MET A 401 -1.90 -22.45 -2.76
CA MET A 401 -2.56 -23.68 -2.30
C MET A 401 -3.16 -24.48 -3.47
N LEU A 402 -3.84 -23.82 -4.41
CA LEU A 402 -4.38 -24.47 -5.61
C LEU A 402 -3.25 -25.10 -6.45
N VAL A 403 -2.15 -24.35 -6.66
CA VAL A 403 -0.98 -24.83 -7.38
C VAL A 403 -0.24 -25.92 -6.60
N LEU A 404 -0.17 -25.87 -5.28
CA LEU A 404 0.38 -26.98 -4.48
C LEU A 404 -0.49 -28.24 -4.60
N GLY A 405 -1.80 -28.05 -4.58
CA GLY A 405 -2.81 -29.12 -4.52
C GLY A 405 -3.04 -29.88 -5.84
N HIS A 406 -2.71 -29.29 -6.99
CA HIS A 406 -3.02 -29.90 -8.29
C HIS A 406 -2.30 -31.24 -8.56
N ARG A 407 -1.27 -31.55 -7.77
CA ARG A 407 -0.48 -32.80 -7.92
C ARG A 407 -0.18 -33.45 -6.58
N GLY A 408 -0.32 -34.78 -6.50
CA GLY A 408 -0.05 -35.58 -5.32
C GLY A 408 -1.23 -35.69 -4.37
N LYS A 409 -0.99 -36.07 -3.11
CA LYS A 409 -2.06 -36.29 -2.11
C LYS A 409 -2.55 -34.97 -1.52
N LEU A 410 -3.85 -34.80 -1.32
CA LEU A 410 -4.46 -33.60 -0.74
C LEU A 410 -4.17 -33.42 0.76
N GLU A 411 -3.87 -34.50 1.47
CA GLU A 411 -3.51 -34.47 2.91
C GLU A 411 -2.36 -33.50 3.23
N LYS A 412 -1.52 -33.18 2.24
CA LYS A 412 -0.41 -32.23 2.38
C LYS A 412 -0.83 -30.75 2.49
N LEU A 413 -2.08 -30.44 2.17
CA LEU A 413 -2.60 -29.06 2.19
C LEU A 413 -2.91 -28.55 3.61
N GLY A 414 -2.87 -29.44 4.62
CA GLY A 414 -3.25 -29.09 5.99
C GLY A 414 -4.75 -28.78 6.12
N ALA A 415 -5.14 -28.21 7.26
CA ALA A 415 -6.47 -27.68 7.40
C ALA A 415 -6.60 -26.44 6.48
N LEU A 416 -7.49 -26.51 5.51
CA LEU A 416 -7.80 -25.37 4.65
C LEU A 416 -8.28 -24.22 5.56
N PRO A 417 -7.74 -22.99 5.41
CA PRO A 417 -8.38 -21.85 6.03
C PRO A 417 -9.81 -21.80 5.51
N ALA A 418 -10.78 -21.62 6.42
CA ALA A 418 -12.17 -21.42 6.02
C ALA A 418 -12.20 -20.27 5.00
N VAL A 419 -12.65 -20.60 3.80
CA VAL A 419 -12.90 -19.62 2.74
C VAL A 419 -14.36 -19.30 2.86
N ASP A 420 -14.69 -18.33 3.71
CA ASP A 420 -16.01 -17.69 3.74
C ASP A 420 -16.06 -16.53 2.77
#